data_56830aee6c24261fb682a727474c7589
#
_entry.id   56830aee6c24261fb682a727474c7589
#
_cell.length_a   1.000
_cell.length_b   1.000
_cell.length_c   1.000
_cell.angle_alpha   90.00
_cell.angle_beta   90.00
_cell.angle_gamma   90.00
#
_symmetry.space_group_name_H-M   'P 1'
#
loop_
_entity.id
_entity.type
_entity.pdbx_description
1 polymer ?
#
loop_
_entity_poly.entity_id
_entity_poly.type
_entity_poly.pdbx_seq_one_letter_code
_entity_poly.pdbx_strand_id
1 'polypeptide(L)'
;MPIYGLRFRTLGQTSYYTGPSGFKRGDHVLIEAEQGQTLAEIVSGPAEHLPGQMEQELPSILRHAGSEDIHRGEANEQMAREAQQFCRQCIRDRNLDMKLVDVEVFFDRSKLIFYFTAPSRIDFRDLVKDLVREYRARIELRQIGVRHETQMVGAVGNCGMVCCCRRYLRKFAPVTIRMAKEQNLFLNPAKISGICGRLLCCLSYEQDNYDHFHRMCPRLGKKYQTDKGPMKVLRANMFRNSLSVLTENNEEVELSLDDWQALSPHRPEAPQGAQPKQPPKGPMNDNSLLVVSATPDTLDSLDFMDEFRQDERDTQAEESAPAESGERAPGGEAQAEPGKNRRKRRRNKSQRPDHD
;
A
#
# COMPACT_ATOMS: atom_id res chain seq x y z
N MET A 1 -19.28 -22.78 -11.95
CA MET A 1 -19.56 -22.94 -10.51
C MET A 1 -19.90 -21.57 -9.93
N PRO A 2 -20.88 -21.47 -9.02
CA PRO A 2 -21.21 -20.20 -8.40
C PRO A 2 -20.04 -19.63 -7.59
N ILE A 3 -19.99 -18.30 -7.53
CA ILE A 3 -18.93 -17.55 -6.85
C ILE A 3 -19.48 -17.02 -5.53
N TYR A 4 -18.70 -17.17 -4.48
CA TYR A 4 -19.03 -16.72 -3.13
C TYR A 4 -17.96 -15.75 -2.62
N GLY A 5 -18.39 -14.70 -1.93
CA GLY A 5 -17.49 -13.81 -1.20
C GLY A 5 -17.31 -14.33 0.22
N LEU A 6 -16.06 -14.63 0.56
CA LEU A 6 -15.65 -15.15 1.86
C LEU A 6 -14.93 -14.10 2.69
N ARG A 7 -15.14 -14.15 3.98
CA ARG A 7 -14.46 -13.32 4.99
C ARG A 7 -13.78 -14.21 6.02
N PHE A 8 -12.48 -14.01 6.20
CA PHE A 8 -11.65 -14.82 7.11
C PHE A 8 -11.64 -14.31 8.56
N ARG A 9 -11.96 -13.04 8.76
CA ARG A 9 -11.98 -12.39 10.08
C ARG A 9 -13.14 -11.42 10.13
N THR A 10 -13.68 -11.17 11.32
CA THR A 10 -14.84 -10.26 11.54
C THR A 10 -14.69 -8.91 10.85
N LEU A 11 -13.46 -8.39 10.77
CA LEU A 11 -13.14 -7.15 10.10
C LEU A 11 -12.28 -7.37 8.84
N GLY A 12 -12.22 -8.61 8.34
CA GLY A 12 -11.43 -9.00 7.17
C GLY A 12 -11.99 -8.46 5.86
N GLN A 13 -11.16 -8.54 4.85
CA GLN A 13 -11.57 -8.24 3.47
C GLN A 13 -12.31 -9.44 2.89
N THR A 14 -13.23 -9.17 1.95
CA THR A 14 -13.91 -10.22 1.19
C THR A 14 -13.01 -10.70 0.07
N SER A 15 -12.78 -12.00 0.01
CA SER A 15 -12.10 -12.69 -1.10
C SER A 15 -13.10 -13.60 -1.80
N TYR A 16 -12.90 -13.84 -3.10
CA TYR A 16 -13.87 -14.59 -3.90
C TYR A 16 -13.38 -16.00 -4.18
N TYR A 17 -14.28 -16.96 -4.04
CA TYR A 17 -14.04 -18.40 -4.21
C TYR A 17 -15.18 -19.05 -4.99
N THR A 18 -14.88 -20.09 -5.72
CA THR A 18 -15.88 -20.93 -6.36
C THR A 18 -16.30 -22.07 -5.44
N GLY A 19 -17.55 -22.49 -5.52
CA GLY A 19 -18.03 -23.60 -4.70
C GLY A 19 -19.31 -24.25 -5.25
N PRO A 20 -19.75 -25.39 -4.68
CA PRO A 20 -21.01 -26.01 -5.04
C PRO A 20 -22.20 -25.12 -4.72
N SER A 21 -23.32 -25.34 -5.42
CA SER A 21 -24.56 -24.64 -5.14
C SER A 21 -25.12 -25.07 -3.78
N GLY A 22 -25.70 -24.12 -3.03
CA GLY A 22 -26.41 -24.43 -1.80
C GLY A 22 -25.89 -23.70 -0.55
N PHE A 23 -24.75 -23.07 -0.61
CA PHE A 23 -24.25 -22.22 0.49
C PHE A 23 -25.07 -20.95 0.62
N LYS A 24 -25.28 -20.53 1.86
CA LYS A 24 -26.00 -19.30 2.23
C LYS A 24 -25.09 -18.31 2.92
N ARG A 25 -25.48 -17.05 2.89
CA ARG A 25 -24.80 -16.01 3.66
C ARG A 25 -24.87 -16.33 5.15
N GLY A 26 -23.72 -16.26 5.82
CA GLY A 26 -23.55 -16.61 7.24
C GLY A 26 -23.05 -18.04 7.45
N ASP A 27 -23.04 -18.89 6.41
CA ASP A 27 -22.47 -20.23 6.53
C ASP A 27 -20.95 -20.15 6.70
N HIS A 28 -20.42 -21.06 7.49
CA HIS A 28 -18.97 -21.23 7.66
C HIS A 28 -18.47 -22.35 6.74
N VAL A 29 -17.37 -22.09 6.08
CA VAL A 29 -16.75 -23.02 5.13
C VAL A 29 -15.26 -23.15 5.37
N LEU A 30 -14.71 -24.30 5.03
CA LEU A 30 -13.27 -24.53 4.99
C LEU A 30 -12.79 -24.37 3.56
N ILE A 31 -11.66 -23.69 3.45
CA ILE A 31 -10.95 -23.52 2.19
C ILE A 31 -9.52 -24.00 2.32
N GLU A 32 -8.90 -24.29 1.20
CA GLU A 32 -7.46 -24.51 1.11
C GLU A 32 -6.80 -23.20 0.66
N ALA A 33 -5.99 -22.63 1.52
CA ALA A 33 -5.16 -21.47 1.21
C ALA A 33 -3.71 -21.94 1.03
N GLU A 34 -2.85 -21.11 0.45
CA GLU A 34 -1.42 -21.41 0.28
C GLU A 34 -0.71 -21.88 1.56
N GLN A 35 -1.29 -21.60 2.70
CA GLN A 35 -0.73 -21.84 4.03
C GLN A 35 -1.48 -22.93 4.81
N GLY A 36 -2.37 -23.70 4.16
CA GLY A 36 -3.17 -24.76 4.78
C GLY A 36 -4.66 -24.42 4.85
N GLN A 37 -5.41 -25.29 5.55
CA GLN A 37 -6.85 -25.10 5.69
C GLN A 37 -7.16 -23.87 6.55
N THR A 38 -8.20 -23.14 6.16
CA THR A 38 -8.63 -21.92 6.87
C THR A 38 -10.15 -21.88 6.93
N LEU A 39 -10.70 -21.46 8.08
CA LEU A 39 -12.13 -21.23 8.28
C LEU A 39 -12.50 -19.85 7.75
N ALA A 40 -13.61 -19.76 7.00
CA ALA A 40 -14.14 -18.51 6.48
C ALA A 40 -15.66 -18.47 6.59
N GLU A 41 -16.21 -17.25 6.69
CA GLU A 41 -17.65 -16.99 6.67
C GLU A 41 -18.09 -16.48 5.29
N ILE A 42 -19.21 -16.97 4.78
CA ILE A 42 -19.80 -16.49 3.54
C ILE A 42 -20.54 -15.17 3.79
N VAL A 43 -20.07 -14.10 3.15
CA VAL A 43 -20.66 -12.76 3.28
C VAL A 43 -21.45 -12.33 2.05
N SER A 44 -21.21 -12.94 0.89
CA SER A 44 -21.97 -12.67 -0.36
C SER A 44 -21.95 -13.87 -1.30
N GLY A 45 -22.94 -13.95 -2.16
CA GLY A 45 -23.15 -15.01 -3.16
C GLY A 45 -24.47 -15.75 -2.93
N PRO A 46 -24.81 -16.71 -3.82
CA PRO A 46 -24.10 -17.10 -5.04
C PRO A 46 -24.17 -16.02 -6.16
N ALA A 47 -23.09 -15.84 -6.90
CA ALA A 47 -23.05 -15.00 -8.10
C ALA A 47 -22.50 -15.82 -9.28
N GLU A 48 -23.01 -15.56 -10.48
CA GLU A 48 -22.52 -16.23 -11.69
C GLU A 48 -21.28 -15.55 -12.26
N HIS A 49 -21.20 -14.22 -12.11
CA HIS A 49 -20.10 -13.40 -12.60
C HIS A 49 -19.70 -12.33 -11.60
N LEU A 50 -18.42 -12.01 -11.56
CA LEU A 50 -17.91 -10.83 -10.84
C LEU A 50 -17.83 -9.66 -11.79
N PRO A 51 -18.44 -8.50 -11.46
CA PRO A 51 -18.32 -7.31 -12.31
C PRO A 51 -16.86 -6.86 -12.39
N GLY A 52 -16.35 -6.77 -13.63
CA GLY A 52 -15.03 -6.19 -13.94
C GLY A 52 -13.82 -7.12 -13.77
N GLN A 53 -13.99 -8.42 -13.56
CA GLN A 53 -12.88 -9.38 -13.56
C GLN A 53 -12.84 -10.20 -14.84
N MET A 54 -11.67 -10.22 -15.48
CA MET A 54 -11.30 -11.24 -16.45
C MET A 54 -11.30 -12.62 -15.78
N GLU A 55 -11.48 -13.67 -16.58
CA GLU A 55 -11.44 -15.10 -16.21
C GLU A 55 -10.12 -15.44 -15.48
N GLN A 56 -10.06 -15.17 -14.19
CA GLN A 56 -9.02 -15.73 -13.33
C GLN A 56 -9.58 -16.97 -12.67
N GLU A 57 -8.81 -18.05 -12.67
CA GLU A 57 -9.13 -19.25 -11.90
C GLU A 57 -9.23 -18.87 -10.43
N LEU A 58 -10.45 -18.88 -9.90
CA LEU A 58 -10.71 -18.61 -8.49
C LEU A 58 -10.48 -19.91 -7.70
N PRO A 59 -9.87 -19.84 -6.52
CA PRO A 59 -9.72 -20.99 -5.65
C PRO A 59 -11.08 -21.53 -5.21
N SER A 60 -11.14 -22.81 -4.87
CA SER A 60 -12.39 -23.50 -4.53
C SER A 60 -12.62 -23.63 -3.03
N ILE A 61 -13.89 -23.68 -2.64
CA ILE A 61 -14.33 -24.05 -1.29
C ILE A 61 -14.22 -25.55 -1.15
N LEU A 62 -13.55 -26.04 -0.08
CA LEU A 62 -13.39 -27.48 0.17
C LEU A 62 -14.70 -28.12 0.62
N ARG A 63 -15.28 -27.61 1.72
CA ARG A 63 -16.51 -28.16 2.32
C ARG A 63 -17.17 -27.17 3.25
N HIS A 64 -18.40 -27.48 3.64
CA HIS A 64 -19.07 -26.81 4.75
C HIS A 64 -18.33 -27.11 6.07
N ALA A 65 -18.21 -26.11 6.94
CA ALA A 65 -17.58 -26.29 8.25
C ALA A 65 -18.56 -26.99 9.20
N GLY A 66 -18.10 -28.03 9.87
CA GLY A 66 -18.85 -28.69 10.93
C GLY A 66 -18.76 -27.90 12.25
N SER A 67 -19.53 -28.31 13.26
CA SER A 67 -19.49 -27.72 14.59
C SER A 67 -18.09 -27.77 15.22
N GLU A 68 -17.36 -28.85 15.01
CA GLU A 68 -15.98 -29.00 15.51
C GLU A 68 -15.02 -27.99 14.87
N ASP A 69 -15.20 -27.71 13.57
CA ASP A 69 -14.38 -26.72 12.87
C ASP A 69 -14.63 -25.32 13.41
N ILE A 70 -15.90 -24.99 13.69
CA ILE A 70 -16.29 -23.70 14.27
C ILE A 70 -15.69 -23.55 15.67
N HIS A 71 -15.86 -24.53 16.54
CA HIS A 71 -15.27 -24.51 17.88
C HIS A 71 -13.73 -24.42 17.86
N ARG A 72 -13.10 -25.10 16.89
CA ARG A 72 -11.64 -24.95 16.69
C ARG A 72 -11.27 -23.53 16.27
N GLY A 73 -12.06 -22.91 15.39
CA GLY A 73 -11.89 -21.52 14.98
C GLY A 73 -11.98 -20.55 16.17
N GLU A 74 -13.02 -20.69 16.99
CA GLU A 74 -13.22 -19.90 18.22
C GLU A 74 -12.05 -20.08 19.23
N ALA A 75 -11.62 -21.32 19.43
CA ALA A 75 -10.49 -21.62 20.29
C ALA A 75 -9.17 -21.03 19.77
N ASN A 76 -8.98 -20.98 18.43
CA ASN A 76 -7.82 -20.35 17.81
C ASN A 76 -7.86 -18.81 17.93
N GLU A 77 -9.03 -18.20 17.85
CA GLU A 77 -9.19 -16.77 18.12
C GLU A 77 -8.88 -16.42 19.57
N GLN A 78 -9.31 -17.27 20.51
CA GLN A 78 -8.98 -17.08 21.92
C GLN A 78 -7.48 -17.20 22.15
N MET A 79 -6.85 -18.23 21.58
CA MET A 79 -5.37 -18.40 21.62
C MET A 79 -4.64 -17.20 21.00
N ALA A 80 -5.15 -16.63 19.88
CA ALA A 80 -4.57 -15.45 19.28
C ALA A 80 -4.59 -14.24 20.22
N ARG A 81 -5.71 -14.04 20.94
CA ARG A 81 -5.83 -12.96 21.96
C ARG A 81 -4.85 -13.14 23.11
N GLU A 82 -4.72 -14.36 23.62
CA GLU A 82 -3.78 -14.69 24.68
C GLU A 82 -2.33 -14.50 24.22
N ALA A 83 -2.01 -14.96 23.01
CA ALA A 83 -0.69 -14.78 22.40
C ALA A 83 -0.36 -13.30 22.17
N GLN A 84 -1.36 -12.50 21.80
CA GLN A 84 -1.19 -11.05 21.65
C GLN A 84 -0.85 -10.39 23.01
N GLN A 85 -1.53 -10.77 24.09
CA GLN A 85 -1.27 -10.23 25.42
C GLN A 85 0.10 -10.64 25.92
N PHE A 86 0.45 -11.92 25.82
CA PHE A 86 1.75 -12.46 26.22
C PHE A 86 2.89 -11.80 25.44
N CYS A 87 2.79 -11.73 24.12
CA CYS A 87 3.81 -11.08 23.30
C CYS A 87 3.98 -9.59 23.64
N ARG A 88 2.88 -8.85 23.89
CA ARG A 88 2.95 -7.46 24.35
C ARG A 88 3.65 -7.32 25.71
N GLN A 89 3.47 -8.28 26.60
CA GLN A 89 4.19 -8.31 27.86
C GLN A 89 5.69 -8.52 27.64
N CYS A 90 6.07 -9.53 26.85
CA CYS A 90 7.46 -9.79 26.50
C CYS A 90 8.16 -8.59 25.82
N ILE A 91 7.45 -7.87 24.93
CA ILE A 91 7.95 -6.65 24.28
C ILE A 91 8.26 -5.58 25.33
N ARG A 92 7.37 -5.36 26.32
CA ARG A 92 7.60 -4.39 27.41
C ARG A 92 8.76 -4.80 28.31
N ASP A 93 8.79 -6.07 28.75
CA ASP A 93 9.81 -6.60 29.66
C ASP A 93 11.21 -6.53 29.05
N ARG A 94 11.31 -6.65 27.72
CA ARG A 94 12.56 -6.56 26.96
C ARG A 94 12.85 -5.15 26.43
N ASN A 95 11.93 -4.21 26.65
CA ASN A 95 12.03 -2.83 26.19
C ASN A 95 12.35 -2.73 24.66
N LEU A 96 11.63 -3.54 23.84
CA LEU A 96 11.80 -3.54 22.39
C LEU A 96 11.02 -2.39 21.76
N ASP A 97 11.67 -1.64 20.86
CA ASP A 97 11.04 -0.54 20.11
C ASP A 97 10.22 -1.07 18.93
N MET A 98 9.18 -1.83 19.25
CA MET A 98 8.23 -2.40 18.28
C MET A 98 6.80 -2.36 18.81
N LYS A 99 5.86 -2.24 17.88
CA LYS A 99 4.43 -2.28 18.18
C LYS A 99 3.81 -3.53 17.59
N LEU A 100 3.33 -4.43 18.44
CA LEU A 100 2.56 -5.58 17.98
C LEU A 100 1.17 -5.12 17.49
N VAL A 101 0.85 -5.45 16.26
CA VAL A 101 -0.42 -5.07 15.60
C VAL A 101 -1.45 -6.18 15.80
N ASP A 102 -1.13 -7.41 15.36
CA ASP A 102 -2.07 -8.53 15.38
C ASP A 102 -1.33 -9.87 15.45
N VAL A 103 -2.05 -10.93 15.83
CA VAL A 103 -1.55 -12.30 15.87
C VAL A 103 -2.51 -13.20 15.12
N GLU A 104 -1.97 -14.06 14.27
CA GLU A 104 -2.72 -15.05 13.49
C GLU A 104 -2.29 -16.46 13.90
N VAL A 105 -3.25 -17.26 14.29
CA VAL A 105 -3.08 -18.67 14.59
C VAL A 105 -3.64 -19.48 13.42
N PHE A 106 -2.82 -20.39 12.88
CA PHE A 106 -3.28 -21.26 11.80
C PHE A 106 -4.32 -22.24 12.30
N PHE A 107 -5.19 -22.67 11.40
CA PHE A 107 -6.31 -23.54 11.76
C PHE A 107 -5.87 -24.84 12.42
N ASP A 108 -4.74 -25.41 11.97
CA ASP A 108 -4.11 -26.61 12.51
C ASP A 108 -3.18 -26.35 13.71
N ARG A 109 -3.00 -25.08 14.11
CA ARG A 109 -2.07 -24.60 15.18
C ARG A 109 -0.60 -24.91 14.93
N SER A 110 -0.23 -25.30 13.71
CA SER A 110 1.17 -25.57 13.38
C SER A 110 2.05 -24.32 13.41
N LYS A 111 1.42 -23.16 13.18
CA LYS A 111 2.13 -21.89 13.03
C LYS A 111 1.35 -20.72 13.63
N LEU A 112 2.08 -19.80 14.26
CA LEU A 112 1.59 -18.49 14.67
C LEU A 112 2.38 -17.38 13.96
N ILE A 113 1.66 -16.41 13.40
CA ILE A 113 2.26 -15.23 12.78
C ILE A 113 1.96 -14.01 13.64
N PHE A 114 3.01 -13.28 14.02
CA PHE A 114 2.93 -12.04 14.77
C PHE A 114 3.24 -10.87 13.83
N TYR A 115 2.26 -10.04 13.56
CA TYR A 115 2.41 -8.85 12.71
C TYR A 115 2.80 -7.66 13.56
N PHE A 116 3.89 -7.00 13.23
CA PHE A 116 4.39 -5.86 13.98
C PHE A 116 4.88 -4.72 13.09
N THR A 117 4.93 -3.52 13.66
CA THR A 117 5.60 -2.36 13.06
C THR A 117 6.79 -1.95 13.92
N ALA A 118 7.84 -1.47 13.30
CA ALA A 118 9.04 -0.99 13.97
C ALA A 118 9.71 0.11 13.14
N PRO A 119 10.27 1.17 13.75
CA PRO A 119 10.96 2.25 13.07
C PRO A 119 12.31 1.84 12.49
N SER A 120 12.93 0.82 13.09
CA SER A 120 14.26 0.32 12.72
C SER A 120 14.31 -1.21 12.82
N ARG A 121 15.43 -1.79 12.40
CA ARG A 121 15.68 -3.22 12.53
C ARG A 121 15.88 -3.60 14.01
N ILE A 122 15.12 -4.58 14.50
CA ILE A 122 15.12 -5.03 15.90
C ILE A 122 15.67 -6.44 16.00
N ASP A 123 16.43 -6.72 17.06
CA ASP A 123 16.80 -8.09 17.42
C ASP A 123 15.71 -8.71 18.31
N PHE A 124 14.97 -9.63 17.73
CA PHE A 124 13.86 -10.32 18.38
C PHE A 124 14.15 -11.80 18.70
N ARG A 125 15.44 -12.24 18.69
CA ARG A 125 15.81 -13.65 18.89
C ARG A 125 15.31 -14.21 20.22
N ASP A 126 15.44 -13.44 21.29
CA ASP A 126 14.98 -13.88 22.59
C ASP A 126 13.48 -13.83 22.75
N LEU A 127 12.79 -12.87 22.10
CA LEU A 127 11.34 -12.85 22.02
C LEU A 127 10.81 -14.12 21.32
N VAL A 128 11.43 -14.54 20.22
CA VAL A 128 11.04 -15.77 19.51
C VAL A 128 11.24 -17.00 20.41
N LYS A 129 12.32 -17.08 21.18
CA LYS A 129 12.55 -18.20 22.10
C LYS A 129 11.45 -18.32 23.15
N ASP A 130 11.01 -17.19 23.72
CA ASP A 130 9.93 -17.19 24.70
C ASP A 130 8.60 -17.63 24.08
N LEU A 131 8.26 -17.08 22.90
CA LEU A 131 7.05 -17.45 22.17
C LEU A 131 7.05 -18.94 21.78
N VAL A 132 8.18 -19.48 21.31
CA VAL A 132 8.30 -20.92 20.96
C VAL A 132 8.15 -21.79 22.21
N ARG A 133 8.71 -21.35 23.37
CA ARG A 133 8.60 -22.09 24.64
C ARG A 133 7.14 -22.18 25.10
N GLU A 134 6.39 -21.08 24.96
CA GLU A 134 5.01 -20.99 25.43
C GLU A 134 4.05 -21.76 24.51
N TYR A 135 4.14 -21.52 23.20
CA TYR A 135 3.13 -22.04 22.25
C TYR A 135 3.54 -23.35 21.58
N ARG A 136 4.79 -23.79 21.67
CA ARG A 136 5.34 -25.01 21.07
C ARG A 136 4.99 -25.19 19.59
N ALA A 137 4.84 -24.09 18.86
CA ALA A 137 4.49 -24.02 17.47
C ALA A 137 5.55 -23.22 16.70
N ARG A 138 5.49 -23.26 15.38
CA ARG A 138 6.35 -22.43 14.53
C ARG A 138 5.96 -20.96 14.67
N ILE A 139 6.86 -20.14 15.15
CA ILE A 139 6.66 -18.69 15.30
C ILE A 139 7.26 -17.95 14.11
N GLU A 140 6.46 -17.08 13.50
CA GLU A 140 6.90 -16.17 12.45
C GLU A 140 6.61 -14.72 12.87
N LEU A 141 7.64 -13.89 12.93
CA LEU A 141 7.51 -12.46 13.14
C LEU A 141 7.56 -11.77 11.79
N ARG A 142 6.47 -11.07 11.43
CA ARG A 142 6.33 -10.38 10.13
C ARG A 142 6.21 -8.88 10.35
N GLN A 143 7.24 -8.15 9.93
CA GLN A 143 7.18 -6.69 9.91
C GLN A 143 6.24 -6.22 8.82
N ILE A 144 5.37 -5.25 9.15
CA ILE A 144 4.42 -4.65 8.23
C ILE A 144 4.58 -3.13 8.21
N GLY A 145 4.27 -2.51 7.07
CA GLY A 145 4.31 -1.06 6.96
C GLY A 145 3.07 -0.39 7.58
N VAL A 146 3.15 0.89 7.90
CA VAL A 146 2.10 1.69 8.57
C VAL A 146 0.75 1.68 7.84
N ARG A 147 0.73 1.54 6.51
CA ARG A 147 -0.52 1.41 5.74
C ARG A 147 -1.17 0.05 5.96
N HIS A 148 -0.39 -1.03 6.02
CA HIS A 148 -0.88 -2.37 6.34
C HIS A 148 -1.38 -2.45 7.78
N GLU A 149 -0.70 -1.79 8.73
CA GLU A 149 -1.21 -1.63 10.10
C GLU A 149 -2.60 -0.99 10.09
N THR A 150 -2.75 0.16 9.41
CA THR A 150 -4.05 0.84 9.27
C THR A 150 -5.09 -0.04 8.59
N GLN A 151 -4.70 -0.87 7.63
CA GLN A 151 -5.57 -1.82 6.95
C GLN A 151 -6.06 -2.92 7.89
N MET A 152 -5.18 -3.47 8.72
CA MET A 152 -5.50 -4.54 9.67
C MET A 152 -6.36 -4.05 10.84
N VAL A 153 -5.97 -2.95 11.46
CA VAL A 153 -6.69 -2.35 12.58
C VAL A 153 -8.03 -1.75 12.12
N GLY A 154 -8.03 -1.11 10.96
CA GLY A 154 -9.16 -0.36 10.44
C GLY A 154 -9.20 1.06 11.00
N ALA A 155 -9.67 2.00 10.19
CA ALA A 155 -9.81 3.38 10.58
C ALA A 155 -10.82 4.10 9.66
N VAL A 156 -11.29 5.27 10.10
CA VAL A 156 -12.07 6.20 9.29
C VAL A 156 -11.12 7.26 8.76
N GLY A 157 -11.13 7.47 7.44
CA GLY A 157 -10.32 8.49 6.78
C GLY A 157 -10.86 9.91 7.00
N ASN A 158 -10.06 10.92 6.60
CA ASN A 158 -10.46 12.33 6.67
C ASN A 158 -11.74 12.65 5.85
N CYS A 159 -12.10 11.79 4.91
CA CYS A 159 -13.33 11.87 4.11
C CYS A 159 -14.58 11.32 4.83
N GLY A 160 -14.46 10.85 6.09
CA GLY A 160 -15.55 10.27 6.86
C GLY A 160 -15.91 8.82 6.49
N MET A 161 -15.21 8.22 5.51
CA MET A 161 -15.42 6.84 5.08
C MET A 161 -14.38 5.91 5.68
N VAL A 162 -14.73 4.61 5.81
CA VAL A 162 -13.72 3.59 6.14
C VAL A 162 -12.59 3.65 5.13
N CYS A 163 -11.34 3.55 5.58
CA CYS A 163 -10.14 3.68 4.76
C CYS A 163 -10.19 2.83 3.49
N CYS A 164 -9.79 3.39 2.35
CA CYS A 164 -9.80 2.72 1.04
C CYS A 164 -9.01 1.42 1.06
N CYS A 165 -7.85 1.39 1.74
CA CYS A 165 -7.02 0.20 1.91
C CYS A 165 -7.76 -0.96 2.60
N ARG A 166 -8.75 -0.66 3.46
CA ARG A 166 -9.57 -1.67 4.10
C ARG A 166 -10.78 -2.07 3.27
N ARG A 167 -11.40 -1.11 2.55
CA ARG A 167 -12.63 -1.37 1.79
C ARG A 167 -12.39 -2.13 0.51
N TYR A 168 -11.58 -1.59 -0.41
CA TYR A 168 -11.47 -2.11 -1.77
C TYR A 168 -10.06 -2.04 -2.37
N LEU A 169 -9.22 -1.08 -1.96
CA LEU A 169 -7.93 -0.85 -2.58
C LEU A 169 -6.91 -1.90 -2.12
N ARG A 170 -6.48 -2.77 -3.04
CA ARG A 170 -5.57 -3.90 -2.77
C ARG A 170 -4.15 -3.61 -3.20
N LYS A 171 -4.03 -3.02 -4.40
CA LYS A 171 -2.75 -2.66 -5.00
C LYS A 171 -2.53 -1.16 -4.82
N PHE A 172 -1.32 -0.78 -4.48
CA PHE A 172 -0.94 0.60 -4.23
C PHE A 172 0.10 1.02 -5.24
N ALA A 173 -0.25 1.98 -6.09
CA ALA A 173 0.71 2.66 -6.93
C ALA A 173 1.41 3.78 -6.14
N PRO A 174 2.62 4.18 -6.54
CA PRO A 174 3.31 5.33 -5.97
C PRO A 174 2.45 6.60 -6.06
N VAL A 175 2.42 7.37 -4.98
CA VAL A 175 1.65 8.62 -4.91
C VAL A 175 2.61 9.80 -4.84
N THR A 176 2.38 10.81 -5.68
CA THR A 176 3.22 12.02 -5.73
C THR A 176 2.44 13.27 -5.32
N ILE A 177 3.15 14.30 -4.84
CA ILE A 177 2.57 15.61 -4.52
C ILE A 177 2.01 16.28 -5.79
N ARG A 178 2.54 15.94 -6.97
CA ARG A 178 2.04 16.42 -8.26
C ARG A 178 0.57 16.02 -8.47
N MET A 179 0.19 14.78 -8.16
CA MET A 179 -1.19 14.30 -8.24
C MET A 179 -2.13 15.17 -7.38
N ALA A 180 -1.70 15.55 -6.16
CA ALA A 180 -2.49 16.43 -5.31
C ALA A 180 -2.70 17.83 -5.93
N LYS A 181 -1.69 18.37 -6.63
CA LYS A 181 -1.81 19.63 -7.38
C LYS A 181 -2.77 19.51 -8.57
N GLU A 182 -2.65 18.44 -9.33
CA GLU A 182 -3.50 18.17 -10.50
C GLU A 182 -4.96 17.95 -10.11
N GLN A 183 -5.19 17.39 -8.91
CA GLN A 183 -6.52 17.21 -8.33
C GLN A 183 -7.01 18.44 -7.53
N ASN A 184 -6.34 19.57 -7.64
CA ASN A 184 -6.69 20.84 -6.99
C ASN A 184 -6.81 20.78 -5.46
N LEU A 185 -6.02 19.89 -4.81
CA LEU A 185 -5.95 19.84 -3.36
C LEU A 185 -4.95 20.87 -2.81
N PHE A 186 -5.30 21.47 -1.68
CA PHE A 186 -4.37 22.33 -0.96
C PHE A 186 -3.19 21.49 -0.44
N LEU A 187 -1.97 21.97 -0.68
CA LEU A 187 -0.73 21.31 -0.26
C LEU A 187 -0.48 21.49 1.25
N ASN A 188 -1.45 21.10 2.05
CA ASN A 188 -1.32 21.02 3.50
C ASN A 188 -1.13 19.53 3.87
N PRO A 189 -0.03 19.16 4.55
CA PRO A 189 0.23 17.78 4.98
C PRO A 189 -0.97 17.10 5.63
N ALA A 190 -1.69 17.82 6.50
CA ALA A 190 -2.89 17.30 7.15
C ALA A 190 -4.05 16.99 6.19
N LYS A 191 -4.08 17.59 5.01
CA LYS A 191 -5.13 17.39 3.99
C LYS A 191 -4.75 16.34 2.93
N ILE A 192 -3.46 16.24 2.61
CA ILE A 192 -2.97 15.29 1.59
C ILE A 192 -2.46 13.98 2.16
N SER A 193 -2.34 13.84 3.49
CA SER A 193 -1.95 12.61 4.17
C SER A 193 -3.17 11.84 4.66
N GLY A 194 -3.09 10.52 4.55
CA GLY A 194 -4.06 9.62 5.15
C GLY A 194 -3.81 9.41 6.63
N ILE A 195 -4.73 8.70 7.30
CA ILE A 195 -4.62 8.35 8.72
C ILE A 195 -3.36 7.50 9.02
N CYS A 196 -2.78 6.83 8.02
CA CYS A 196 -1.54 6.08 8.13
C CYS A 196 -0.26 6.93 8.05
N GLY A 197 -0.37 8.26 7.92
CA GLY A 197 0.76 9.18 7.78
C GLY A 197 1.35 9.30 6.37
N ARG A 198 1.01 8.39 5.42
CA ARG A 198 1.46 8.47 4.03
C ARG A 198 0.51 9.29 3.18
N LEU A 199 0.94 9.74 1.99
CA LEU A 199 0.06 10.42 1.04
C LEU A 199 -1.20 9.58 0.75
N LEU A 200 -2.31 10.27 0.49
CA LEU A 200 -3.61 9.69 0.24
C LEU A 200 -3.57 8.72 -0.96
N CYS A 201 -3.83 7.44 -0.73
CA CYS A 201 -3.85 6.44 -1.80
C CYS A 201 -5.01 6.64 -2.81
N CYS A 202 -6.06 7.38 -2.45
CA CYS A 202 -7.11 7.76 -3.38
C CYS A 202 -6.63 8.73 -4.46
N LEU A 203 -5.56 9.51 -4.24
CA LEU A 203 -4.96 10.36 -5.28
C LEU A 203 -4.53 9.55 -6.49
N SER A 204 -3.76 8.49 -6.26
CA SER A 204 -3.33 7.59 -7.33
C SER A 204 -4.51 6.81 -7.95
N TYR A 205 -5.49 6.43 -7.13
CA TYR A 205 -6.68 5.68 -7.61
C TYR A 205 -7.56 6.50 -8.55
N GLU A 206 -7.67 7.79 -8.32
CA GLU A 206 -8.51 8.70 -9.11
C GLU A 206 -7.75 9.41 -10.23
N GLN A 207 -6.40 9.28 -10.28
CA GLN A 207 -5.55 10.05 -11.20
C GLN A 207 -5.96 9.90 -12.66
N ASP A 208 -6.26 8.70 -13.11
CA ASP A 208 -6.64 8.43 -14.50
C ASP A 208 -7.90 9.21 -14.93
N ASN A 209 -8.87 9.39 -14.01
CA ASN A 209 -10.08 10.16 -14.26
C ASN A 209 -9.76 11.65 -14.39
N TYR A 210 -8.88 12.18 -13.53
CA TYR A 210 -8.43 13.57 -13.63
C TYR A 210 -7.62 13.80 -14.90
N ASP A 211 -6.72 12.89 -15.27
CA ASP A 211 -5.95 12.97 -16.50
C ASP A 211 -6.85 12.97 -17.74
N HIS A 212 -7.87 12.11 -17.74
CA HIS A 212 -8.86 12.07 -18.82
C HIS A 212 -9.61 13.40 -18.94
N PHE A 213 -10.12 13.91 -17.82
CA PHE A 213 -10.81 15.18 -17.76
C PHE A 213 -9.91 16.35 -18.23
N HIS A 214 -8.66 16.40 -17.75
CA HIS A 214 -7.71 17.45 -18.14
C HIS A 214 -7.33 17.43 -19.63
N ARG A 215 -7.37 16.27 -20.28
CA ARG A 215 -7.15 16.15 -21.74
C ARG A 215 -8.30 16.75 -22.53
N MET A 216 -9.53 16.63 -22.04
CA MET A 216 -10.72 17.19 -22.69
C MET A 216 -10.91 18.67 -22.40
N CYS A 217 -10.40 19.17 -21.27
CA CYS A 217 -10.55 20.54 -20.83
C CYS A 217 -9.59 21.50 -21.53
N PRO A 218 -10.05 22.72 -21.88
CA PRO A 218 -9.17 23.78 -22.31
C PRO A 218 -8.23 24.21 -21.16
N ARG A 219 -7.07 24.75 -21.51
CA ARG A 219 -6.09 25.23 -20.52
C ARG A 219 -6.65 26.39 -19.70
N LEU A 220 -6.66 26.25 -18.39
CA LEU A 220 -7.13 27.26 -17.45
C LEU A 220 -6.32 28.55 -17.57
N GLY A 221 -7.00 29.71 -17.36
CA GLY A 221 -6.39 31.03 -17.43
C GLY A 221 -6.11 31.53 -18.85
N LYS A 222 -6.37 30.75 -19.90
CA LYS A 222 -6.17 31.15 -21.30
C LYS A 222 -7.44 31.71 -21.91
N LYS A 223 -7.26 32.64 -22.88
CA LYS A 223 -8.33 33.18 -23.72
C LYS A 223 -8.48 32.31 -24.95
N TYR A 224 -9.73 32.07 -25.35
CA TYR A 224 -10.13 31.36 -26.56
C TYR A 224 -11.10 32.23 -27.33
N GLN A 225 -10.99 32.18 -28.66
CA GLN A 225 -11.99 32.79 -29.54
C GLN A 225 -13.07 31.74 -29.80
N THR A 226 -14.31 32.12 -29.58
CA THR A 226 -15.49 31.26 -29.79
C THR A 226 -16.48 31.98 -30.68
N ASP A 227 -17.49 31.26 -31.18
CA ASP A 227 -18.56 31.84 -32.03
C ASP A 227 -19.33 32.96 -31.31
N LYS A 228 -19.33 32.97 -29.96
CA LYS A 228 -19.96 34.02 -29.13
C LYS A 228 -18.98 35.12 -28.67
N GLY A 229 -17.77 35.16 -29.25
CA GLY A 229 -16.74 36.14 -28.87
C GLY A 229 -15.59 35.56 -28.02
N PRO A 230 -14.67 36.42 -27.58
CA PRO A 230 -13.52 35.97 -26.76
C PRO A 230 -13.96 35.58 -25.36
N MET A 231 -13.57 34.37 -24.94
CA MET A 231 -13.85 33.84 -23.61
C MET A 231 -12.57 33.42 -22.91
N LYS A 232 -12.46 33.69 -21.60
CA LYS A 232 -11.33 33.29 -20.77
C LYS A 232 -11.79 32.16 -19.84
N VAL A 233 -11.13 31.01 -19.90
CA VAL A 233 -11.43 29.89 -19.00
C VAL A 233 -10.86 30.18 -17.61
N LEU A 234 -11.72 30.24 -16.59
CA LEU A 234 -11.34 30.51 -15.21
C LEU A 234 -11.11 29.24 -14.43
N ARG A 235 -12.11 28.35 -14.41
CA ARG A 235 -12.14 27.12 -13.62
C ARG A 235 -12.76 25.98 -14.42
N ALA A 236 -12.42 24.78 -14.05
CA ALA A 236 -13.03 23.55 -14.56
C ALA A 236 -13.50 22.69 -13.41
N ASN A 237 -14.67 22.10 -13.51
CA ASN A 237 -15.26 21.23 -12.50
C ASN A 237 -15.50 19.85 -13.10
N MET A 238 -14.69 18.87 -12.69
CA MET A 238 -14.78 17.50 -13.17
C MET A 238 -16.12 16.84 -12.80
N PHE A 239 -16.62 17.09 -11.58
CA PHE A 239 -17.83 16.42 -11.08
C PHE A 239 -19.11 16.90 -11.76
N ARG A 240 -19.12 18.15 -12.23
CA ARG A 240 -20.25 18.72 -12.97
C ARG A 240 -20.04 18.65 -14.48
N ASN A 241 -18.87 18.22 -14.93
CA ASN A 241 -18.46 18.25 -16.32
C ASN A 241 -18.62 19.66 -16.94
N SER A 242 -18.27 20.71 -16.17
CA SER A 242 -18.52 22.10 -16.53
C SER A 242 -17.27 22.98 -16.43
N LEU A 243 -17.32 24.09 -17.17
CA LEU A 243 -16.30 25.13 -17.21
C LEU A 243 -16.90 26.48 -16.77
N SER A 244 -16.22 27.20 -15.89
CA SER A 244 -16.50 28.62 -15.65
C SER A 244 -15.67 29.46 -16.61
N VAL A 245 -16.31 30.22 -17.45
CA VAL A 245 -15.68 31.11 -18.43
C VAL A 245 -16.08 32.56 -18.18
N LEU A 246 -15.15 33.47 -18.42
CA LEU A 246 -15.38 34.90 -18.39
C LEU A 246 -15.60 35.39 -19.81
N THR A 247 -16.76 35.99 -20.05
CA THR A 247 -17.12 36.60 -21.34
C THR A 247 -16.45 37.97 -21.51
N GLU A 248 -16.57 38.57 -22.68
CA GLU A 248 -16.06 39.91 -22.95
C GLU A 248 -16.68 41.00 -22.04
N ASN A 249 -17.94 40.80 -21.64
CA ASN A 249 -18.67 41.68 -20.73
C ASN A 249 -18.28 41.53 -19.25
N ASN A 250 -17.23 40.77 -18.91
CA ASN A 250 -16.83 40.41 -17.57
C ASN A 250 -17.89 39.61 -16.78
N GLU A 251 -18.77 38.91 -17.46
CA GLU A 251 -19.72 38.02 -16.81
C GLU A 251 -19.15 36.61 -16.74
N GLU A 252 -19.22 35.98 -15.54
CA GLU A 252 -18.85 34.59 -15.33
C GLU A 252 -20.04 33.71 -15.72
N VAL A 253 -19.86 32.86 -16.73
CA VAL A 253 -20.87 31.91 -17.22
C VAL A 253 -20.35 30.50 -17.01
N GLU A 254 -21.20 29.61 -16.48
CA GLU A 254 -20.92 28.17 -16.38
C GLU A 254 -21.47 27.49 -17.64
N LEU A 255 -20.58 26.79 -18.35
CA LEU A 255 -20.90 26.02 -19.57
C LEU A 255 -20.57 24.56 -19.34
N SER A 256 -21.37 23.64 -19.91
CA SER A 256 -20.98 22.24 -19.99
C SER A 256 -19.79 22.07 -20.94
N LEU A 257 -19.04 20.97 -20.81
CA LEU A 257 -17.95 20.67 -21.75
C LEU A 257 -18.47 20.47 -23.19
N ASP A 258 -19.69 19.92 -23.33
CA ASP A 258 -20.30 19.69 -24.62
C ASP A 258 -20.71 21.04 -25.29
N ASP A 259 -21.32 21.96 -24.53
CA ASP A 259 -21.62 23.32 -24.98
C ASP A 259 -20.36 24.09 -25.36
N TRP A 260 -19.29 23.93 -24.57
CA TRP A 260 -17.99 24.51 -24.86
C TRP A 260 -17.43 24.02 -26.21
N GLN A 261 -17.50 22.72 -26.46
CA GLN A 261 -17.05 22.15 -27.74
C GLN A 261 -17.90 22.60 -28.93
N ALA A 262 -19.23 22.73 -28.71
CA ALA A 262 -20.15 23.23 -29.73
C ALA A 262 -19.87 24.68 -30.16
N LEU A 263 -19.23 25.49 -29.28
CA LEU A 263 -18.81 26.86 -29.57
C LEU A 263 -17.51 26.94 -30.40
N SER A 264 -16.97 25.82 -30.88
CA SER A 264 -15.78 25.75 -31.74
C SER A 264 -14.59 26.56 -31.21
N PRO A 265 -14.18 26.35 -29.95
CA PRO A 265 -13.14 27.18 -29.32
C PRO A 265 -11.78 26.99 -30.00
N HIS A 266 -11.21 28.05 -30.54
CA HIS A 266 -9.85 28.02 -31.05
C HIS A 266 -8.96 29.03 -30.33
N ARG A 267 -7.69 28.71 -30.25
CA ARG A 267 -6.73 29.57 -29.59
C ARG A 267 -6.39 30.71 -30.54
N PRO A 268 -6.50 31.97 -30.10
CA PRO A 268 -6.09 33.10 -30.95
C PRO A 268 -4.62 32.88 -31.33
N GLU A 269 -4.31 32.95 -32.61
CA GLU A 269 -2.94 32.91 -33.10
C GLU A 269 -2.17 34.06 -32.45
N ALA A 270 -0.99 33.71 -31.88
CA ALA A 270 -0.10 34.74 -31.35
C ALA A 270 0.27 35.67 -32.51
N PRO A 271 0.19 37.02 -32.33
CA PRO A 271 0.62 37.94 -33.38
C PRO A 271 2.07 37.61 -33.75
N GLN A 272 2.27 37.29 -35.04
CA GLN A 272 3.58 37.04 -35.60
C GLN A 272 4.42 38.30 -35.42
N GLY A 273 5.34 38.29 -34.45
CA GLY A 273 6.23 39.41 -34.20
C GLY A 273 6.53 39.74 -32.71
N ALA A 274 5.89 39.07 -31.75
CA ALA A 274 6.28 39.24 -30.37
C ALA A 274 7.57 38.46 -30.10
N GLN A 275 8.70 39.14 -30.15
CA GLN A 275 9.96 38.62 -29.63
C GLN A 275 9.77 38.14 -28.18
N PRO A 276 10.31 36.99 -27.77
CA PRO A 276 10.24 36.54 -26.40
C PRO A 276 10.83 37.64 -25.51
N LYS A 277 10.03 38.26 -24.66
CA LYS A 277 10.50 39.20 -23.64
C LYS A 277 11.51 38.44 -22.79
N GLN A 278 12.79 38.78 -22.98
CA GLN A 278 13.84 38.32 -22.09
C GLN A 278 13.46 38.76 -20.66
N PRO A 279 13.65 37.89 -19.66
CA PRO A 279 13.43 38.31 -18.27
C PRO A 279 14.35 39.50 -18.01
N PRO A 280 13.88 40.53 -17.30
CA PRO A 280 14.71 41.69 -17.00
C PRO A 280 15.95 41.22 -16.28
N LYS A 281 17.13 41.46 -16.85
CA LYS A 281 18.41 41.37 -16.18
C LYS A 281 18.44 42.52 -15.17
N GLY A 282 17.96 42.26 -13.94
CA GLY A 282 18.21 43.13 -12.82
C GLY A 282 19.72 43.20 -12.55
N PRO A 283 20.27 44.36 -12.16
CA PRO A 283 21.67 44.45 -11.80
C PRO A 283 21.93 43.53 -10.59
N MET A 284 22.96 42.67 -10.74
CA MET A 284 23.53 41.98 -9.58
C MET A 284 24.05 43.01 -8.60
N ASN A 285 23.34 43.26 -7.54
CA ASN A 285 23.89 43.89 -6.35
C ASN A 285 24.38 42.76 -5.45
N ASP A 286 25.71 42.71 -5.37
CA ASP A 286 26.42 41.98 -4.32
C ASP A 286 26.06 42.57 -2.95
N ASN A 287 26.02 41.66 -2.00
CA ASN A 287 25.98 41.94 -0.53
C ASN A 287 24.67 42.42 0.09
N SER A 288 23.87 41.44 0.49
CA SER A 288 23.31 41.45 1.85
C SER A 288 22.97 40.02 2.29
N LEU A 289 23.81 39.48 3.14
CA LEU A 289 23.49 38.39 4.05
C LEU A 289 22.34 38.83 4.95
N LEU A 290 21.09 38.56 4.54
CA LEU A 290 19.97 38.52 5.45
C LEU A 290 19.99 37.18 6.16
N VAL A 291 20.57 37.19 7.35
CA VAL A 291 20.38 36.16 8.35
C VAL A 291 18.89 36.22 8.74
N VAL A 292 18.09 35.38 8.11
CA VAL A 292 16.74 35.11 8.60
C VAL A 292 16.93 34.24 9.82
N SER A 293 16.70 34.79 11.01
CA SER A 293 16.57 34.03 12.24
C SER A 293 15.40 33.08 12.07
N ALA A 294 15.69 31.81 11.85
CA ALA A 294 14.69 30.75 11.82
C ALA A 294 14.07 30.62 13.20
N THR A 295 12.77 30.79 13.27
CA THR A 295 11.96 30.43 14.44
C THR A 295 11.84 28.88 14.48
N PRO A 296 11.70 28.25 15.66
CA PRO A 296 11.69 26.79 15.80
C PRO A 296 10.61 26.07 14.98
N ASP A 297 9.56 26.76 14.58
CA ASP A 297 8.43 26.18 13.83
C ASP A 297 8.71 25.88 12.33
N THR A 298 9.87 26.32 11.79
CA THR A 298 10.24 26.08 10.38
C THR A 298 11.13 24.86 10.19
N LEU A 299 11.68 24.28 11.25
CA LEU A 299 12.54 23.09 11.17
C LEU A 299 11.74 21.79 11.01
N ASP A 300 10.56 21.69 11.61
CA ASP A 300 9.69 20.50 11.49
C ASP A 300 9.16 20.26 10.05
N SER A 301 9.13 21.32 9.23
CA SER A 301 8.67 21.19 7.83
C SER A 301 9.74 20.71 6.85
N LEU A 302 11.03 20.76 7.22
CA LEU A 302 12.13 20.31 6.39
C LEU A 302 12.44 18.83 6.61
N ASP A 303 12.35 18.36 7.86
CA ASP A 303 12.52 16.92 8.18
C ASP A 303 11.40 16.07 7.56
N PHE A 304 10.18 16.62 7.47
CA PHE A 304 9.06 15.95 6.79
C PHE A 304 9.32 15.74 5.28
N MET A 305 10.05 16.65 4.62
CA MET A 305 10.34 16.55 3.19
C MET A 305 11.49 15.57 2.88
N ASP A 306 12.39 15.34 3.82
CA ASP A 306 13.49 14.38 3.67
C ASP A 306 13.03 12.93 3.88
N GLU A 307 12.05 12.70 4.73
CA GLU A 307 11.41 11.39 4.91
C GLU A 307 10.69 10.93 3.63
N PHE A 308 10.06 11.86 2.88
CA PHE A 308 9.47 11.58 1.57
C PHE A 308 10.48 11.24 0.47
N ARG A 309 11.71 11.79 0.55
CA ARG A 309 12.78 11.48 -0.42
C ARG A 309 13.42 10.11 -0.21
N GLN A 310 13.35 9.56 0.99
CA GLN A 310 13.86 8.22 1.28
C GLN A 310 12.92 7.13 0.75
N ASP A 311 11.59 7.32 0.89
CA ASP A 311 10.59 6.36 0.36
C ASP A 311 10.64 6.25 -1.19
N GLU A 312 11.01 7.33 -1.91
CA GLU A 312 11.17 7.27 -3.36
C GLU A 312 12.44 6.50 -3.81
N ARG A 313 13.49 6.47 -2.99
CA ARG A 313 14.71 5.71 -3.28
C ARG A 313 14.54 4.22 -2.99
N ASP A 314 13.81 3.88 -1.94
CA ASP A 314 13.58 2.48 -1.56
C ASP A 314 12.64 1.78 -2.56
N THR A 315 11.63 2.49 -3.11
CA THR A 315 10.75 1.95 -4.16
C THR A 315 11.46 1.78 -5.51
N GLN A 316 12.48 2.60 -5.83
CA GLN A 316 13.26 2.44 -7.06
C GLN A 316 14.32 1.35 -6.95
N ALA A 317 14.78 1.03 -5.74
CA ALA A 317 15.72 -0.06 -5.49
C ALA A 317 15.08 -1.45 -5.60
N GLU A 318 13.79 -1.59 -5.27
CA GLU A 318 13.06 -2.85 -5.42
C GLU A 318 12.67 -3.16 -6.88
N GLU A 319 12.52 -2.14 -7.74
CA GLU A 319 12.20 -2.32 -9.17
C GLU A 319 13.43 -2.64 -10.05
N SER A 320 14.65 -2.45 -9.55
CA SER A 320 15.89 -2.62 -10.32
C SER A 320 16.67 -3.90 -10.07
N ALA A 321 16.14 -4.86 -9.30
CA ALA A 321 16.78 -6.16 -9.12
C ALA A 321 16.52 -7.05 -10.35
N PRO A 322 17.57 -7.48 -11.09
CA PRO A 322 17.39 -8.34 -12.24
C PRO A 322 16.97 -9.74 -11.79
N ALA A 323 15.92 -10.27 -12.42
CA ALA A 323 15.50 -11.65 -12.27
C ALA A 323 16.61 -12.56 -12.81
N GLU A 324 17.32 -13.26 -11.95
CA GLU A 324 18.22 -14.36 -12.35
C GLU A 324 17.38 -15.53 -12.84
N SER A 325 17.33 -15.68 -14.16
CA SER A 325 16.85 -16.86 -14.87
C SER A 325 17.93 -17.94 -14.82
N GLY A 326 17.81 -18.88 -13.91
CA GLY A 326 18.64 -20.09 -13.86
C GLY A 326 17.99 -21.22 -14.66
N GLU A 327 18.26 -21.29 -15.96
CA GLU A 327 18.07 -22.50 -16.75
C GLU A 327 19.19 -23.50 -16.42
N ARG A 328 18.83 -24.68 -15.94
CA ARG A 328 19.68 -25.88 -15.93
C ARG A 328 19.14 -26.88 -16.94
N ALA A 329 19.92 -27.09 -18.01
CA ALA A 329 19.77 -28.25 -18.90
C ALA A 329 20.55 -29.45 -18.35
N PRO A 330 20.11 -30.70 -18.66
CA PRO A 330 20.70 -31.93 -18.16
C PRO A 330 21.68 -32.57 -19.17
N GLY A 331 22.66 -33.32 -18.69
CA GLY A 331 23.35 -34.31 -19.49
C GLY A 331 24.83 -34.51 -19.21
N GLY A 332 25.20 -35.73 -18.83
CA GLY A 332 26.55 -36.25 -19.05
C GLY A 332 27.13 -37.09 -17.90
N GLU A 333 26.93 -38.41 -18.02
CA GLU A 333 27.65 -39.44 -17.31
C GLU A 333 29.14 -39.47 -17.68
N ALA A 334 30.04 -39.72 -16.72
CA ALA A 334 31.22 -40.63 -16.88
C ALA A 334 32.00 -40.76 -15.56
N GLN A 335 32.01 -41.89 -15.04
CA GLN A 335 32.99 -42.86 -14.51
C GLN A 335 34.38 -42.37 -14.05
N ALA A 336 34.76 -43.02 -12.93
CA ALA A 336 36.07 -43.60 -12.57
C ALA A 336 36.78 -43.05 -11.33
N GLU A 337 36.95 -43.94 -10.47
CA GLU A 337 37.72 -44.17 -9.24
C GLU A 337 39.24 -43.80 -9.27
N PRO A 338 40.06 -44.29 -8.22
CA PRO A 338 40.30 -43.66 -6.92
C PRO A 338 41.79 -43.41 -6.65
N GLY A 339 42.12 -42.66 -5.65
CA GLY A 339 43.54 -42.42 -5.31
C GLY A 339 43.83 -42.04 -3.89
N LYS A 340 44.29 -42.99 -3.18
CA LYS A 340 44.96 -43.15 -1.88
C LYS A 340 45.93 -42.02 -1.45
N ASN A 341 46.02 -41.87 -0.16
CA ASN A 341 47.21 -41.77 0.76
C ASN A 341 47.32 -40.46 1.53
N ARG A 342 47.46 -40.55 2.76
CA ARG A 342 48.37 -40.91 3.84
C ARG A 342 48.63 -39.81 4.87
N ARG A 343 48.28 -40.16 6.11
CA ARG A 343 49.08 -40.03 7.37
C ARG A 343 49.83 -38.71 7.71
N LYS A 344 49.54 -38.18 8.94
CA LYS A 344 50.41 -38.16 10.14
C LYS A 344 49.72 -37.25 11.19
N ARG A 345 49.25 -37.72 12.34
CA ARG A 345 49.88 -38.07 13.64
C ARG A 345 50.85 -37.02 14.21
N ARG A 346 50.44 -36.41 15.32
CA ARG A 346 51.17 -36.11 16.56
C ARG A 346 50.19 -35.36 17.49
N ARG A 347 49.70 -35.84 18.62
CA ARG A 347 50.23 -36.28 19.94
C ARG A 347 51.13 -35.21 20.60
N ASN A 348 50.57 -34.59 21.69
CA ASN A 348 51.12 -34.48 23.05
C ASN A 348 50.12 -33.67 23.86
N LYS A 349 49.55 -34.14 24.92
CA LYS A 349 49.92 -34.64 26.25
C LYS A 349 50.35 -33.54 27.21
N SER A 350 49.59 -33.53 28.35
CA SER A 350 49.93 -33.23 29.76
C SER A 350 49.87 -31.73 30.13
N GLN A 351 49.38 -31.28 31.26
CA GLN A 351 49.26 -31.80 32.62
C GLN A 351 48.40 -30.77 33.42
N ARG A 352 47.60 -31.28 34.34
CA ARG A 352 47.19 -30.58 35.57
C ARG A 352 48.39 -30.55 36.56
N PRO A 353 48.44 -29.67 37.56
CA PRO A 353 47.69 -29.90 38.79
C PRO A 353 47.20 -28.66 39.57
N ASP A 354 46.23 -28.87 40.41
CA ASP A 354 45.75 -28.46 41.71
C ASP A 354 46.46 -27.36 42.54
N HIS A 355 45.63 -26.81 43.41
CA HIS A 355 45.78 -26.03 44.63
C HIS A 355 45.46 -24.52 44.46
N ASP A 356 44.62 -23.90 45.22
CA ASP A 356 43.97 -23.96 46.54
C ASP A 356 42.55 -23.34 46.43
#